data_77616574f11105419ad14dfb698fb1cd
#
_entry.id   77616574f11105419ad14dfb698fb1cd
#
_cell.length_a   1.000
_cell.length_b   1.000
_cell.length_c   1.000
_cell.angle_alpha   90.00
_cell.angle_beta   90.00
_cell.angle_gamma   90.00
#
_symmetry.space_group_name_H-M   'P 1'
#
loop_
_entity.id
_entity.type
_entity.pdbx_description
1 polymer ?
#
loop_
_entity_poly.entity_id
_entity_poly.type
_entity_poly.pdbx_seq_one_letter_code
_entity_poly.pdbx_strand_id
1 'polypeptide(L)'
;YPELKVNYIDKGLVKFIYREVYFDKYGMWASMIARCAGPEKFFGMTDQIYRKQSVWARAESDVAIVTELRKIGLLAGLDETQLGKCLQDGVKLRALVEWYSENAKRDGIKSTPTLVINGEQHSNQSYEKLTKILDEILEKS
;
A
#
# COMPACT_ATOMS: atom_id res chain seq x y z
N TYR A 1 -2.22 -11.23 -2.64
CA TYR A 1 -2.92 -10.66 -1.47
C TYR A 1 -4.33 -11.23 -1.28
N PRO A 2 -5.19 -11.36 -2.31
CA PRO A 2 -6.56 -11.87 -2.10
C PRO A 2 -6.62 -13.23 -1.39
N GLU A 3 -5.83 -14.19 -1.80
CA GLU A 3 -5.77 -15.52 -1.18
C GLU A 3 -5.24 -15.46 0.26
N LEU A 4 -4.21 -14.66 0.53
CA LEU A 4 -3.69 -14.43 1.89
C LEU A 4 -4.79 -13.85 2.79
N LYS A 5 -5.58 -12.91 2.26
CA LYS A 5 -6.69 -12.30 3.00
C LYS A 5 -7.70 -13.37 3.43
N VAL A 6 -8.22 -14.14 2.49
CA VAL A 6 -9.27 -15.14 2.74
C VAL A 6 -8.77 -16.29 3.63
N ASN A 7 -7.54 -16.74 3.41
CA ASN A 7 -7.02 -17.94 4.06
C ASN A 7 -6.43 -17.71 5.44
N TYR A 8 -5.93 -16.49 5.72
CA TYR A 8 -5.23 -16.20 6.98
C TYR A 8 -5.75 -14.97 7.71
N ILE A 9 -5.93 -13.84 7.02
CA ILE A 9 -6.28 -12.57 7.68
C ILE A 9 -7.72 -12.59 8.18
N ASP A 10 -8.68 -12.95 7.34
CA ASP A 10 -10.10 -12.98 7.68
C ASP A 10 -10.43 -14.07 8.73
N LYS A 11 -9.56 -15.08 8.86
CA LYS A 11 -9.63 -16.11 9.90
C LYS A 11 -8.96 -15.70 11.22
N GLY A 12 -8.36 -14.52 11.27
CA GLY A 12 -7.65 -14.05 12.46
C GLY A 12 -6.32 -14.75 12.75
N LEU A 13 -5.81 -15.57 11.83
CA LEU A 13 -4.56 -16.30 11.98
C LEU A 13 -3.34 -15.40 11.82
N VAL A 14 -3.45 -14.35 11.00
CA VAL A 14 -2.36 -13.41 10.67
C VAL A 14 -2.87 -11.98 10.76
N LYS A 15 -2.10 -11.12 11.44
CA LYS A 15 -2.25 -9.67 11.37
C LYS A 15 -1.40 -9.13 10.23
N PHE A 16 -2.05 -8.59 9.21
CA PHE A 16 -1.38 -8.01 8.04
C PHE A 16 -1.17 -6.50 8.21
N ILE A 17 0.06 -6.04 8.03
CA ILE A 17 0.43 -4.63 8.08
C ILE A 17 1.05 -4.27 6.72
N TYR A 18 0.41 -3.34 6.02
CA TYR A 18 0.92 -2.80 4.77
C TYR A 18 1.72 -1.51 5.03
N ARG A 19 2.93 -1.46 4.48
CA ARG A 19 3.80 -0.29 4.57
C ARG A 19 4.29 0.11 3.19
N GLU A 20 4.06 1.36 2.84
CA GLU A 20 4.50 1.91 1.56
C GLU A 20 5.99 2.20 1.57
N VAL A 21 6.60 2.07 0.38
CA VAL A 21 7.94 2.54 0.06
C VAL A 21 7.83 3.52 -1.10
N TYR A 22 8.42 4.69 -0.96
CA TYR A 22 8.34 5.75 -1.97
C TYR A 22 9.64 5.84 -2.75
N PHE A 23 9.62 5.44 -4.02
CA PHE A 23 10.74 5.61 -4.93
C PHE A 23 10.68 6.93 -5.69
N ASP A 24 9.49 7.50 -5.83
CA ASP A 24 9.22 8.71 -6.58
C ASP A 24 7.98 9.47 -6.06
N LYS A 25 7.73 10.64 -6.64
CA LYS A 25 6.57 11.48 -6.29
C LYS A 25 5.22 10.82 -6.64
N TYR A 26 5.19 9.96 -7.64
CA TYR A 26 3.94 9.33 -8.10
C TYR A 26 3.44 8.30 -7.10
N GLY A 27 4.33 7.52 -6.51
CA GLY A 27 4.02 6.63 -5.38
C GLY A 27 3.51 7.39 -4.16
N MET A 28 4.08 8.58 -3.87
CA MET A 28 3.60 9.45 -2.80
C MET A 28 2.18 9.96 -3.09
N TRP A 29 1.86 10.42 -4.30
CA TRP A 29 0.52 10.87 -4.67
C TRP A 29 -0.50 9.73 -4.60
N ALA A 30 -0.13 8.54 -5.07
CA ALA A 30 -0.97 7.35 -4.97
C ALA A 30 -1.29 7.01 -3.50
N SER A 31 -0.30 7.07 -2.61
CA SER A 31 -0.48 6.85 -1.17
C SER A 31 -1.38 7.93 -0.53
N MET A 32 -1.22 9.19 -0.92
CA MET A 32 -2.10 10.28 -0.44
C MET A 32 -3.56 10.02 -0.81
N ILE A 33 -3.84 9.61 -2.05
CA ILE A 33 -5.18 9.25 -2.52
C ILE A 33 -5.71 8.02 -1.77
N ALA A 34 -4.89 6.96 -1.60
CA ALA A 34 -5.29 5.76 -0.88
C ALA A 34 -5.74 6.06 0.56
N ARG A 35 -5.09 7.02 1.21
CA ARG A 35 -5.37 7.41 2.60
C ARG A 35 -6.45 8.50 2.74
N CYS A 36 -6.88 9.10 1.64
CA CYS A 36 -7.85 10.18 1.63
C CYS A 36 -9.22 9.75 2.16
N ALA A 37 -9.65 8.55 1.82
CA ALA A 37 -10.96 8.02 2.20
C ALA A 37 -11.02 7.38 3.60
N GLY A 38 -9.93 7.46 4.35
CA GLY A 38 -9.84 6.90 5.70
C GLY A 38 -9.44 5.42 5.74
N PRO A 39 -9.21 4.89 6.96
CA PRO A 39 -8.62 3.56 7.14
C PRO A 39 -9.50 2.41 6.63
N GLU A 40 -10.81 2.55 6.70
CA GLU A 40 -11.74 1.49 6.26
C GLU A 40 -11.69 1.24 4.75
N LYS A 41 -11.44 2.29 3.96
CA LYS A 41 -11.37 2.21 2.48
C LYS A 41 -9.94 2.03 1.96
N PHE A 42 -8.92 2.14 2.83
CA PHE A 42 -7.52 2.16 2.45
C PHE A 42 -7.10 0.95 1.59
N PHE A 43 -7.40 -0.27 2.03
CA PHE A 43 -7.03 -1.48 1.29
C PHE A 43 -7.77 -1.62 -0.04
N GLY A 44 -9.05 -1.23 -0.08
CA GLY A 44 -9.83 -1.23 -1.33
C GLY A 44 -9.28 -0.24 -2.34
N MET A 45 -8.89 0.96 -1.90
CA MET A 45 -8.26 1.96 -2.76
C MET A 45 -6.87 1.54 -3.22
N THR A 46 -6.06 0.97 -2.33
CA THR A 46 -4.75 0.43 -2.65
C THR A 46 -4.85 -0.67 -3.71
N ASP A 47 -5.81 -1.58 -3.59
CA ASP A 47 -6.08 -2.61 -4.61
C ASP A 47 -6.40 -1.99 -5.98
N GLN A 48 -7.26 -0.97 -6.04
CA GLN A 48 -7.59 -0.27 -7.28
C GLN A 48 -6.39 0.47 -7.88
N ILE A 49 -5.56 1.09 -7.04
CA ILE A 49 -4.34 1.77 -7.48
C ILE A 49 -3.39 0.78 -8.14
N TYR A 50 -3.16 -0.39 -7.55
CA TYR A 50 -2.32 -1.44 -8.15
C TYR A 50 -2.92 -2.03 -9.43
N ARG A 51 -4.21 -2.35 -9.44
CA ARG A 51 -4.89 -2.89 -10.63
C ARG A 51 -4.81 -1.95 -11.83
N LYS A 52 -4.87 -0.64 -11.58
CA LYS A 52 -4.83 0.39 -12.62
C LYS A 52 -3.43 0.99 -12.82
N GLN A 53 -2.40 0.40 -12.21
CA GLN A 53 -1.04 0.96 -12.27
C GLN A 53 -0.52 1.15 -13.69
N SER A 54 -0.79 0.23 -14.60
CA SER A 54 -0.40 0.35 -16.01
C SER A 54 -1.05 1.54 -16.74
N VAL A 55 -2.16 2.07 -16.21
CA VAL A 55 -2.85 3.24 -16.76
C VAL A 55 -2.27 4.52 -16.16
N TRP A 56 -2.37 4.67 -14.83
CA TRP A 56 -1.98 5.94 -14.21
C TRP A 56 -0.46 6.16 -14.21
N ALA A 57 0.35 5.11 -14.00
CA ALA A 57 1.79 5.26 -13.91
C ALA A 57 2.49 5.46 -15.27
N ARG A 58 1.78 5.26 -16.37
CA ARG A 58 2.27 5.48 -17.75
C ARG A 58 1.63 6.68 -18.43
N ALA A 59 0.86 7.47 -17.71
CA ALA A 59 0.27 8.68 -18.28
C ALA A 59 1.36 9.69 -18.66
N GLU A 60 1.10 10.47 -19.72
CA GLU A 60 2.11 11.27 -20.41
C GLU A 60 2.66 12.47 -19.63
N SER A 61 2.00 12.84 -18.53
CA SER A 61 2.41 14.00 -17.72
C SER A 61 1.98 13.87 -16.27
N ASP A 62 2.57 14.67 -15.39
CA ASP A 62 2.20 14.77 -13.98
C ASP A 62 0.69 15.05 -13.80
N VAL A 63 0.16 15.96 -14.62
CA VAL A 63 -1.28 16.30 -14.59
C VAL A 63 -2.13 15.10 -14.99
N ALA A 64 -1.73 14.35 -16.01
CA ALA A 64 -2.43 13.16 -16.45
C ALA A 64 -2.39 12.06 -15.38
N ILE A 65 -1.23 11.85 -14.73
CA ILE A 65 -1.08 10.90 -13.62
C ILE A 65 -2.02 11.26 -12.47
N VAL A 66 -2.02 12.52 -12.04
CA VAL A 66 -2.91 12.99 -10.97
C VAL A 66 -4.38 12.81 -11.37
N THR A 67 -4.72 13.10 -12.62
CA THR A 67 -6.09 12.92 -13.14
C THR A 67 -6.54 11.47 -13.05
N GLU A 68 -5.71 10.52 -13.46
CA GLU A 68 -6.03 9.09 -13.35
C GLU A 68 -6.15 8.63 -11.90
N LEU A 69 -5.27 9.07 -11.02
CA LEU A 69 -5.37 8.79 -9.58
C LEU A 69 -6.65 9.38 -8.96
N ARG A 70 -7.04 10.61 -9.35
CA ARG A 70 -8.31 11.23 -8.90
C ARG A 70 -9.52 10.42 -9.31
N LYS A 71 -9.54 9.85 -10.52
CA LYS A 71 -10.63 8.97 -10.97
C LYS A 71 -10.82 7.77 -10.02
N ILE A 72 -9.73 7.20 -9.50
CA ILE A 72 -9.81 6.10 -8.52
C ILE A 72 -10.48 6.59 -7.24
N GLY A 73 -10.11 7.76 -6.75
CA GLY A 73 -10.73 8.37 -5.56
C GLY A 73 -12.22 8.65 -5.75
N LEU A 74 -12.60 9.20 -6.92
CA LEU A 74 -14.02 9.45 -7.25
C LEU A 74 -14.84 8.15 -7.28
N LEU A 75 -14.31 7.09 -7.87
CA LEU A 75 -14.94 5.78 -7.87
C LEU A 75 -15.11 5.18 -6.46
N ALA A 76 -14.24 5.54 -5.53
CA ALA A 76 -14.34 5.17 -4.12
C ALA A 76 -15.31 6.07 -3.31
N GLY A 77 -15.96 7.04 -3.96
CA GLY A 77 -16.97 7.92 -3.38
C GLY A 77 -16.40 9.19 -2.71
N LEU A 78 -15.15 9.56 -3.01
CA LEU A 78 -14.62 10.88 -2.67
C LEU A 78 -15.12 11.91 -3.69
N ASP A 79 -15.24 13.18 -3.26
CA ASP A 79 -15.51 14.29 -4.18
C ASP A 79 -14.22 15.03 -4.58
N GLU A 80 -14.32 15.90 -5.58
CA GLU A 80 -13.19 16.67 -6.10
C GLU A 80 -12.57 17.60 -5.04
N THR A 81 -13.37 18.14 -4.14
CA THR A 81 -12.90 19.02 -3.06
C THR A 81 -12.08 18.24 -2.04
N GLN A 82 -12.56 17.06 -1.65
CA GLN A 82 -11.83 16.16 -0.76
C GLN A 82 -10.50 15.73 -1.37
N LEU A 83 -10.50 15.31 -2.63
CA LEU A 83 -9.31 14.91 -3.36
C LEU A 83 -8.30 16.05 -3.50
N GLY A 84 -8.77 17.26 -3.78
CA GLY A 84 -7.92 18.45 -3.82
C GLY A 84 -7.25 18.76 -2.49
N LYS A 85 -7.99 18.73 -1.41
CA LYS A 85 -7.45 18.92 -0.04
C LYS A 85 -6.41 17.84 0.31
N CYS A 86 -6.71 16.57 0.02
CA CYS A 86 -5.77 15.48 0.28
C CYS A 86 -4.46 15.64 -0.47
N LEU A 87 -4.49 15.94 -1.76
CA LEU A 87 -3.29 16.09 -2.58
C LEU A 87 -2.46 17.33 -2.24
N GLN A 88 -3.07 18.33 -1.62
CA GLN A 88 -2.40 19.56 -1.18
C GLN A 88 -1.94 19.51 0.28
N ASP A 89 -2.24 18.44 1.01
CA ASP A 89 -1.86 18.27 2.42
C ASP A 89 -0.36 17.97 2.58
N GLY A 90 0.45 19.02 2.51
CA GLY A 90 1.90 18.91 2.67
C GLY A 90 2.34 18.47 4.07
N VAL A 91 1.53 18.66 5.10
CA VAL A 91 1.81 18.18 6.46
C VAL A 91 1.71 16.66 6.49
N LYS A 92 0.61 16.13 5.97
CA LYS A 92 0.41 14.68 5.87
C LYS A 92 1.46 14.01 4.98
N LEU A 93 1.81 14.63 3.85
CA LEU A 93 2.85 14.11 2.97
C LEU A 93 4.20 14.00 3.69
N ARG A 94 4.63 15.03 4.42
CA ARG A 94 5.87 14.98 5.20
C ARG A 94 5.83 13.87 6.24
N ALA A 95 4.74 13.77 7.00
CA ALA A 95 4.57 12.72 8.00
C ALA A 95 4.65 11.31 7.40
N LEU A 96 4.07 11.09 6.22
CA LEU A 96 4.16 9.80 5.51
C LEU A 96 5.58 9.48 5.06
N VAL A 97 6.32 10.47 4.57
CA VAL A 97 7.72 10.30 4.13
C VAL A 97 8.63 10.01 5.33
N GLU A 98 8.47 10.72 6.43
CA GLU A 98 9.20 10.49 7.68
C GLU A 98 8.91 9.09 8.21
N TRP A 99 7.65 8.71 8.31
CA TRP A 99 7.24 7.39 8.76
C TRP A 99 7.76 6.26 7.87
N TYR A 100 7.73 6.42 6.56
CA TYR A 100 8.36 5.50 5.62
C TYR A 100 9.86 5.38 5.90
N SER A 101 10.57 6.50 5.99
CA SER A 101 12.02 6.52 6.20
C SER A 101 12.42 5.81 7.50
N GLU A 102 11.73 6.09 8.58
CA GLU A 102 11.96 5.44 9.88
C GLU A 102 11.70 3.93 9.83
N ASN A 103 10.57 3.52 9.25
CA ASN A 103 10.21 2.10 9.13
C ASN A 103 11.19 1.35 8.23
N ALA A 104 11.52 1.90 7.07
CA ALA A 104 12.45 1.28 6.13
C ALA A 104 13.86 1.11 6.73
N LYS A 105 14.33 2.12 7.46
CA LYS A 105 15.62 2.07 8.17
C LYS A 105 15.60 1.04 9.30
N ARG A 106 14.57 1.07 10.15
CA ARG A 106 14.44 0.14 11.29
C ARG A 106 14.37 -1.31 10.81
N ASP A 107 13.57 -1.56 9.80
CA ASP A 107 13.32 -2.90 9.27
C ASP A 107 14.36 -3.31 8.20
N GLY A 108 15.36 -2.47 7.90
CA GLY A 108 16.44 -2.75 6.96
C GLY A 108 15.98 -2.99 5.52
N ILE A 109 14.88 -2.33 5.09
CA ILE A 109 14.25 -2.56 3.79
C ILE A 109 15.12 -1.99 2.66
N LYS A 110 15.52 -2.85 1.72
CA LYS A 110 16.37 -2.49 0.57
C LYS A 110 15.67 -2.65 -0.79
N SER A 111 14.57 -3.36 -0.83
CA SER A 111 13.82 -3.64 -2.06
C SER A 111 12.35 -3.89 -1.77
N THR A 112 11.51 -3.82 -2.81
CA THR A 112 10.09 -4.13 -2.73
C THR A 112 9.69 -5.18 -3.77
N PRO A 113 8.75 -6.04 -3.45
CA PRO A 113 8.18 -6.25 -2.12
C PRO A 113 9.14 -6.99 -1.18
N THR A 114 9.19 -6.58 0.08
CA THR A 114 9.85 -7.32 1.17
C THR A 114 8.78 -7.73 2.18
N LEU A 115 8.84 -8.97 2.64
CA LEU A 115 7.98 -9.49 3.70
C LEU A 115 8.74 -9.48 5.02
N VAL A 116 8.10 -9.04 6.09
CA VAL A 116 8.63 -9.15 7.45
C VAL A 116 7.60 -9.95 8.26
N ILE A 117 7.98 -11.17 8.66
CA ILE A 117 7.10 -12.11 9.36
C ILE A 117 7.65 -12.28 10.78
N ASN A 118 6.90 -11.84 11.78
CA ASN A 118 7.33 -11.85 13.19
C ASN A 118 8.75 -11.28 13.41
N GLY A 119 9.13 -10.25 12.64
CA GLY A 119 10.42 -9.58 12.72
C GLY A 119 11.51 -10.14 11.79
N GLU A 120 11.29 -11.29 11.15
CA GLU A 120 12.23 -11.87 10.19
C GLU A 120 11.94 -11.41 8.76
N GLN A 121 12.97 -10.96 8.05
CA GLN A 121 12.85 -10.55 6.66
C GLN A 121 12.85 -11.74 5.71
N HIS A 122 11.94 -11.68 4.75
CA HIS A 122 11.88 -12.60 3.60
C HIS A 122 11.81 -11.79 2.31
N SER A 123 12.56 -12.21 1.31
CA SER A 123 12.45 -11.66 -0.04
C SER A 123 11.07 -11.98 -0.63
N ASN A 124 10.75 -11.33 -1.76
CA ASN A 124 9.53 -11.67 -2.51
C ASN A 124 9.49 -13.18 -2.83
N GLN A 125 8.38 -13.81 -2.52
CA GLN A 125 8.18 -15.25 -2.65
C GLN A 125 6.85 -15.56 -3.33
N SER A 126 6.75 -16.77 -3.89
CA SER A 126 5.45 -17.27 -4.35
C SER A 126 4.49 -17.43 -3.16
N TYR A 127 3.20 -17.42 -3.46
CA TYR A 127 2.17 -17.63 -2.43
C TYR A 127 2.36 -18.99 -1.73
N GLU A 128 2.66 -20.04 -2.48
CA GLU A 128 2.93 -21.37 -1.95
C GLU A 128 4.07 -21.41 -0.92
N LYS A 129 5.17 -20.69 -1.18
CA LYS A 129 6.29 -20.62 -0.23
C LYS A 129 5.90 -19.81 1.01
N LEU A 130 5.15 -18.71 0.82
CA LEU A 130 4.67 -17.89 1.91
C LEU A 130 3.74 -18.69 2.85
N THR A 131 2.82 -19.48 2.28
CA THR A 131 1.90 -20.28 3.11
C THR A 131 2.64 -21.33 3.92
N LYS A 132 3.66 -22.00 3.36
CA LYS A 132 4.51 -22.93 4.13
C LYS A 132 5.14 -22.27 5.35
N ILE A 133 5.70 -21.07 5.19
CA ILE A 133 6.31 -20.33 6.30
C ILE A 133 5.25 -19.99 7.37
N LEU A 134 4.09 -19.51 6.94
CA LEU A 134 3.01 -19.14 7.87
C LEU A 134 2.48 -20.37 8.62
N ASP A 135 2.24 -21.47 7.93
CA ASP A 135 1.73 -22.71 8.53
C ASP A 135 2.71 -23.29 9.55
N GLU A 136 4.02 -23.34 9.23
CA GLU A 136 5.06 -23.75 10.18
C GLU A 136 5.13 -22.88 11.45
N ILE A 137 4.87 -21.58 11.32
CA ILE A 137 4.84 -20.66 12.47
C ILE A 137 3.58 -20.91 13.31
N LEU A 138 2.43 -21.09 12.66
CA LEU A 138 1.14 -21.32 13.33
C LEU A 138 1.10 -22.67 14.05
N GLU A 139 1.74 -23.71 13.51
CA GLU A 139 1.84 -25.04 14.17
C GLU A 139 2.68 -24.99 15.46
N LYS A 140 3.60 -24.03 15.58
CA LYS A 140 4.49 -23.85 16.74
C LYS A 140 3.95 -22.87 17.79
N SER A 141 2.81 -22.24 17.50
CA SER A 141 2.20 -21.21 18.37
C SER A 141 1.08 -21.79 19.22
#